data_3edb4a029d15970c70f5c48a094c3aba
#
_entry.id   3edb4a029d15970c70f5c48a094c3aba
#
_cell.length_a   1.000
_cell.length_b   1.000
_cell.length_c   1.000
_cell.angle_alpha   90.00
_cell.angle_beta   90.00
_cell.angle_gamma   90.00
#
_symmetry.space_group_name_H-M   'P 1'
#
loop_
_entity.id
_entity.type
_entity.pdbx_description
1 polymer ?
#
loop_
_entity_poly.entity_id
_entity_poly.type
_entity_poly.pdbx_seq_one_letter_code
_entity_poly.pdbx_strand_id
1 'polypeptide(L)' 'MMVRYKNLSGDSKVVKYEIVKDSMKIRFSDSSVYIYTNQSADPGNISKMKALAVAGKGLGTFIDANVKDRFARKVR' A
#
# COMPACT_ATOMS: atom_id res chain seq x y z
N MET A 1 -4.70 -1.88 -12.95
CA MET A 1 -6.06 -1.97 -12.43
C MET A 1 -6.04 -2.20 -10.92
N MET A 2 -6.81 -1.42 -10.17
CA MET A 2 -6.79 -1.55 -8.71
C MET A 2 -7.69 -2.68 -8.23
N VAL A 3 -7.21 -3.43 -7.25
CA VAL A 3 -7.92 -4.54 -6.65
C VAL A 3 -8.38 -4.11 -5.25
N ARG A 4 -9.56 -4.53 -4.86
CA ARG A 4 -10.09 -4.22 -3.55
C ARG A 4 -9.29 -4.93 -2.46
N TYR A 5 -8.84 -4.17 -1.45
CA TYR A 5 -8.16 -4.73 -0.29
C TYR A 5 -9.20 -5.41 0.62
N LYS A 6 -8.94 -6.66 1.01
CA LYS A 6 -9.91 -7.43 1.79
C LYS A 6 -10.21 -6.84 3.16
N ASN A 7 -9.20 -6.20 3.79
CA ASN A 7 -9.37 -5.55 5.09
C ASN A 7 -9.95 -6.51 6.12
N LEU A 8 -9.30 -7.66 6.29
CA LEU A 8 -9.79 -8.72 7.17
C LEU A 8 -9.85 -8.29 8.64
N SER A 9 -8.97 -7.36 9.06
CA SER A 9 -9.01 -6.82 10.42
C SER A 9 -10.15 -5.81 10.62
N GLY A 10 -10.71 -5.27 9.53
CA GLY A 10 -11.87 -4.39 9.58
C GLY A 10 -11.57 -2.94 9.92
N ASP A 11 -10.34 -2.60 10.26
CA ASP A 11 -9.98 -1.26 10.72
C ASP A 11 -8.90 -0.57 9.89
N SER A 12 -8.57 -1.13 8.72
CA SER A 12 -7.56 -0.55 7.86
C SER A 12 -8.12 0.62 7.05
N LYS A 13 -7.28 1.63 6.84
CA LYS A 13 -7.62 2.76 5.97
C LYS A 13 -7.37 2.45 4.50
N VAL A 14 -6.73 1.34 4.19
CA VAL A 14 -6.47 0.91 2.82
C VAL A 14 -7.75 0.34 2.23
N VAL A 15 -8.14 0.83 1.05
CA VAL A 15 -9.37 0.40 0.37
C VAL A 15 -9.05 -0.44 -0.86
N LYS A 16 -8.09 0.01 -1.67
CA LYS A 16 -7.70 -0.67 -2.90
C LYS A 16 -6.20 -0.60 -3.08
N TYR A 17 -5.66 -1.48 -3.91
CA TYR A 17 -4.25 -1.47 -4.23
C TYR A 17 -4.04 -1.96 -5.65
N GLU A 18 -2.87 -1.63 -6.21
CA GLU A 18 -2.44 -2.15 -7.50
C GLU A 18 -0.98 -2.54 -7.38
N ILE A 19 -0.67 -3.79 -7.74
CA ILE A 19 0.71 -4.29 -7.73
C ILE A 19 1.30 -4.11 -9.10
N VAL A 20 2.42 -3.38 -9.17
CA VAL A 20 3.18 -3.17 -10.40
C VAL A 20 4.59 -3.74 -10.14
N LYS A 21 5.36 -3.97 -11.19
CA LYS A 21 6.64 -4.69 -11.09
C LYS A 21 7.55 -4.15 -9.98
N ASP A 22 7.82 -2.86 -9.98
CA ASP A 22 8.75 -2.23 -9.03
C ASP A 22 8.07 -1.22 -8.12
N SER A 23 6.74 -1.27 -8.05
CA SER A 23 5.99 -0.28 -7.29
C SER A 23 4.64 -0.84 -6.85
N MET A 24 3.95 -0.05 -6.04
CA MET A 24 2.63 -0.40 -5.57
C MET A 24 1.81 0.87 -5.40
N LYS A 25 0.60 0.85 -5.91
CA LYS A 25 -0.34 1.97 -5.80
C LYS A 25 -1.36 1.64 -4.69
N ILE A 26 -1.56 2.57 -3.77
CA ILE A 26 -2.48 2.36 -2.64
C ILE A 26 -3.52 3.46 -2.63
N ARG A 27 -4.79 3.05 -2.55
CA ARG A 27 -5.89 3.99 -2.34
C ARG A 27 -6.40 3.86 -0.91
N PHE A 28 -6.49 5.00 -0.23
CA PHE A 28 -6.96 5.06 1.16
C PHE A 28 -8.44 5.47 1.23
N SER A 29 -9.03 5.31 2.42
CA SER A 29 -10.45 5.55 2.63
C SER A 29 -10.88 7.01 2.40
N ASP A 30 -9.94 7.95 2.48
CA ASP A 30 -10.21 9.36 2.18
C ASP A 30 -10.09 9.68 0.69
N SER A 31 -10.01 8.66 -0.15
CA SER A 31 -9.86 8.74 -1.61
C SER A 31 -8.48 9.19 -2.08
N SER A 32 -7.53 9.36 -1.18
CA SER A 32 -6.15 9.68 -1.59
C SER A 32 -5.49 8.44 -2.20
N VAL A 33 -4.62 8.66 -3.17
CA VAL A 33 -3.89 7.59 -3.86
C VAL A 33 -2.42 7.92 -3.84
N TYR A 34 -1.62 6.99 -3.35
CA TYR A 34 -0.17 7.13 -3.24
C TYR A 34 0.52 6.02 -4.01
N ILE A 35 1.67 6.34 -4.61
CA ILE A 35 2.52 5.37 -5.29
C ILE A 35 3.79 5.19 -4.48
N TYR A 36 4.07 3.94 -4.10
CA TYR A 36 5.30 3.55 -3.40
C TYR A 36 6.15 2.74 -4.38
N THR A 37 7.45 3.06 -4.44
CA THR A 37 8.37 2.40 -5.36
C THR A 37 9.51 1.77 -4.60
N ASN A 38 10.26 0.87 -5.29
CA ASN A 38 11.48 0.29 -4.72
C ASN A 38 12.48 1.38 -4.31
N GLN A 39 12.51 2.49 -5.05
CA GLN A 39 13.41 3.58 -4.74
C GLN A 39 12.95 4.42 -3.56
N SER A 40 11.64 4.63 -3.41
CA SER A 40 11.12 5.49 -2.34
C SER A 40 10.96 4.75 -1.01
N ALA A 41 10.55 3.50 -1.06
CA ALA A 41 10.19 2.73 0.16
C ALA A 41 11.09 1.52 0.41
N ASP A 42 12.06 1.26 -0.44
CA ASP A 42 12.96 0.11 -0.46
C ASP A 42 12.31 -1.17 -1.00
N PRO A 43 13.06 -1.99 -1.76
CA PRO A 43 12.51 -3.23 -2.33
C PRO A 43 11.96 -4.19 -1.28
N GLY A 44 12.63 -4.28 -0.14
CA GLY A 44 12.16 -5.16 0.95
C GLY A 44 10.80 -4.73 1.49
N ASN A 45 10.60 -3.42 1.66
CA ASN A 45 9.33 -2.89 2.13
C ASN A 45 8.23 -3.09 1.08
N ILE A 46 8.54 -2.86 -0.20
CA ILE A 46 7.57 -3.06 -1.27
C ILE A 46 7.15 -4.53 -1.34
N SER A 47 8.11 -5.47 -1.23
CA SER A 47 7.81 -6.89 -1.22
C SER A 47 6.88 -7.26 -0.06
N LYS A 48 7.15 -6.73 1.12
CA LYS A 48 6.31 -6.96 2.30
C LYS A 48 4.92 -6.38 2.11
N MET A 49 4.82 -5.17 1.57
CA MET A 49 3.54 -4.53 1.30
C MET A 49 2.69 -5.36 0.34
N LYS A 50 3.32 -5.90 -0.72
CA LYS A 50 2.61 -6.75 -1.68
C LYS A 50 2.06 -8.00 -1.01
N ALA A 51 2.86 -8.63 -0.14
CA ALA A 51 2.43 -9.82 0.58
C ALA A 51 1.25 -9.52 1.50
N LEU A 52 1.31 -8.42 2.24
CA LEU A 52 0.24 -8.03 3.14
C LEU A 52 -1.04 -7.64 2.39
N ALA A 53 -0.89 -7.00 1.23
CA ALA A 53 -2.04 -6.64 0.41
C ALA A 53 -2.79 -7.89 -0.05
N VAL A 54 -2.07 -8.90 -0.52
CA VAL A 54 -2.66 -10.16 -0.96
C VAL A 54 -3.28 -10.90 0.22
N ALA A 55 -2.62 -10.87 1.38
CA ALA A 55 -3.14 -11.51 2.59
C ALA A 55 -4.41 -10.82 3.09
N GLY A 56 -4.58 -9.53 2.82
CA GLY A 56 -5.78 -8.81 3.18
C GLY A 56 -5.80 -8.28 4.61
N LYS A 57 -4.66 -8.26 5.29
CA LYS A 57 -4.58 -7.72 6.64
C LYS A 57 -3.17 -7.19 6.94
N GLY A 58 -3.10 -6.20 7.83
CA GLY A 58 -1.82 -5.66 8.31
C GLY A 58 -1.15 -4.66 7.40
N LEU A 59 -1.69 -4.40 6.22
CA LEU A 59 -1.04 -3.49 5.27
C LEU A 59 -1.04 -2.04 5.79
N GLY A 60 -2.17 -1.56 6.27
CA GLY A 60 -2.27 -0.19 6.79
C GLY A 60 -1.33 0.04 7.96
N THR A 61 -1.27 -0.92 8.89
CA THR A 61 -0.39 -0.84 10.05
C THR A 61 1.08 -0.83 9.61
N PHE A 62 1.43 -1.68 8.64
CA PHE A 62 2.79 -1.73 8.12
C PHE A 62 3.18 -0.40 7.46
N ILE A 63 2.29 0.18 6.67
CA ILE A 63 2.54 1.46 6.00
C ILE A 63 2.81 2.55 7.05
N ASP A 64 1.95 2.66 8.04
CA ASP A 64 2.11 3.68 9.09
C ASP A 64 3.41 3.51 9.87
N ALA A 65 3.82 2.27 10.13
CA ALA A 65 5.00 2.00 10.94
C ALA A 65 6.31 2.12 10.15
N ASN A 66 6.30 1.87 8.85
CA ASN A 66 7.54 1.70 8.08
C ASN A 66 7.71 2.65 6.90
N VAL A 67 6.65 2.97 6.18
CA VAL A 67 6.76 3.69 4.90
C VAL A 67 5.81 4.87 4.78
N LYS A 68 5.27 5.35 5.87
CA LYS A 68 4.23 6.38 5.86
C LYS A 68 4.54 7.56 4.92
N ASP A 69 5.75 8.11 5.00
CA ASP A 69 6.16 9.28 4.21
C ASP A 69 7.09 8.92 3.05
N ARG A 70 7.24 7.62 2.77
CA ARG A 70 8.17 7.15 1.74
C ARG A 70 7.49 6.85 0.41
N PHE A 71 6.40 7.51 0.12
CA PHE A 71 5.78 7.38 -1.19
C PHE A 71 6.58 8.18 -2.23
N ALA A 72 6.61 7.67 -3.46
CA ALA A 72 7.28 8.36 -4.55
C ALA A 72 6.45 9.55 -5.03
N ARG A 73 5.11 9.39 -4.98
CA ARG A 73 4.23 10.43 -5.44
C ARG A 73 2.81 10.23 -4.89
N LYS A 74 2.13 11.33 -4.66
CA LYS A 74 0.70 11.34 -4.32
C LYS A 74 -0.06 11.70 -5.58
N VAL A 75 -0.93 10.80 -6.03
CA VAL A 75 -1.69 10.99 -7.27
C VAL A 75 -2.96 11.80 -7.02
N ARG A 76 -3.59 11.58 -5.86
CA ARG A 76 -4.85 12.25 -5.54
C ARG A 76 -4.92 12.64 -4.10
#